data_2fe46d1b5fb7df2fd1020d4949f60d2a
#
_entry.id   2fe46d1b5fb7df2fd1020d4949f60d2a
#
_cell.length_a   1.000
_cell.length_b   1.000
_cell.length_c   1.000
_cell.angle_alpha   90.00
_cell.angle_beta   90.00
_cell.angle_gamma   90.00
#
_symmetry.space_group_name_H-M   'P 1'
#
loop_
_entity.id
_entity.type
_entity.pdbx_description
1 polymer ?
#
loop_
_entity_poly.entity_id
_entity_poly.type
_entity_poly.pdbx_seq_one_letter_code
_entity_poly.pdbx_strand_id
1 'polypeptide(L)'
;MLQLDQKIQEKAFDLVHSLTPFWKEALREDLLGYYVLGSLAHGGFNRRYSDIDIAIISENGLSEKMIEDAQKYAIQLSASLGPKLSVFWSNRKFSEGRLRVLDRIDYIDHAKIIYEIEREIPRRPTKTEIYEYLGGEPFESWKQTASYFISQEKLLPEEHKKYLKAHLYAARFVYSWLTLKIASNDTAVAFLVENPVKGLKMDLIFSALECRQNANGLDRLFPDRKFLLQQIEACSKLTSTHSRN
;
A
#
# COMPACT_ATOMS: atom_id res chain seq x y z
N MET A 1 13.08 7.88 -18.77
CA MET A 1 12.47 7.59 -17.46
C MET A 1 11.58 6.36 -17.53
N LEU A 2 10.58 6.29 -18.42
CA LEU A 2 9.67 5.11 -18.57
C LEU A 2 10.37 3.75 -18.74
N GLN A 3 11.41 3.66 -19.57
CA GLN A 3 12.16 2.42 -19.77
C GLN A 3 12.94 1.95 -18.51
N LEU A 4 13.42 2.89 -17.69
CA LEU A 4 14.13 2.55 -16.47
C LEU A 4 13.18 2.00 -15.40
N ASP A 5 11.99 2.60 -15.26
CA ASP A 5 10.98 2.15 -14.32
C ASP A 5 10.44 0.77 -14.70
N GLN A 6 10.22 0.52 -15.99
CA GLN A 6 9.82 -0.79 -16.50
C GLN A 6 10.87 -1.87 -16.18
N LYS A 7 12.16 -1.60 -16.44
CA LYS A 7 13.25 -2.55 -16.13
C LYS A 7 13.38 -2.87 -14.66
N ILE A 8 13.03 -1.92 -13.79
CA ILE A 8 13.07 -2.14 -12.33
C ILE A 8 11.84 -2.92 -11.87
N GLN A 9 10.70 -2.67 -12.48
CA GLN A 9 9.50 -3.47 -12.26
C GLN A 9 9.73 -4.93 -12.64
N GLU A 10 10.36 -5.19 -13.79
CA GLU A 10 10.79 -6.53 -14.21
C GLU A 10 11.69 -7.18 -13.16
N LYS A 11 12.74 -6.49 -12.70
CA LYS A 11 13.62 -7.00 -11.65
C LYS A 11 12.90 -7.27 -10.32
N ALA A 12 11.86 -6.50 -9.99
CA ALA A 12 11.05 -6.76 -8.82
C ALA A 12 10.22 -8.05 -8.99
N PHE A 13 9.68 -8.30 -10.18
CA PHE A 13 9.04 -9.58 -10.49
C PHE A 13 10.04 -10.74 -10.48
N ASP A 14 11.25 -10.56 -11.04
CA ASP A 14 12.31 -11.59 -11.01
C ASP A 14 12.66 -11.97 -9.57
N LEU A 15 12.80 -10.99 -8.66
CA LEU A 15 13.02 -11.27 -7.25
C LEU A 15 11.87 -12.09 -6.66
N VAL A 16 10.63 -11.70 -6.93
CA VAL A 16 9.44 -12.42 -6.45
C VAL A 16 9.43 -13.85 -6.97
N HIS A 17 9.67 -14.07 -8.26
CA HIS A 17 9.77 -15.42 -8.83
C HIS A 17 10.90 -16.24 -8.18
N SER A 18 12.03 -15.61 -7.89
CA SER A 18 13.19 -16.26 -7.24
C SER A 18 12.93 -16.68 -5.78
N LEU A 19 11.89 -16.13 -5.15
CA LEU A 19 11.44 -16.55 -3.81
C LEU A 19 10.52 -17.78 -3.83
N THR A 20 10.06 -18.22 -5.00
CA THR A 20 9.12 -19.37 -5.11
C THR A 20 9.72 -20.67 -4.51
N PRO A 21 10.99 -21.04 -4.75
CA PRO A 21 11.58 -22.24 -4.14
C PRO A 21 11.58 -22.17 -2.61
N PHE A 22 11.89 -21.01 -2.04
CA PHE A 22 11.87 -20.81 -0.58
C PHE A 22 10.48 -21.10 0.00
N TRP A 23 9.42 -20.54 -0.58
CA TRP A 23 8.06 -20.74 -0.08
C TRP A 23 7.59 -22.20 -0.25
N LYS A 24 7.96 -22.84 -1.36
CA LYS A 24 7.67 -24.27 -1.58
C LYS A 24 8.38 -25.19 -0.59
N GLU A 25 9.61 -24.89 -0.23
CA GLU A 25 10.36 -25.65 0.75
C GLU A 25 9.84 -25.42 2.17
N ALA A 26 9.58 -24.17 2.54
CA ALA A 26 9.15 -23.79 3.88
C ALA A 26 7.74 -24.30 4.23
N LEU A 27 6.82 -24.27 3.25
CA LEU A 27 5.41 -24.61 3.46
C LEU A 27 5.00 -25.97 2.89
N ARG A 28 5.73 -26.47 1.89
CA ARG A 28 5.44 -27.74 1.23
C ARG A 28 3.98 -27.82 0.74
N GLU A 29 3.22 -28.81 1.24
CA GLU A 29 1.81 -29.02 0.91
C GLU A 29 0.88 -27.95 1.50
N ASP A 30 1.33 -27.24 2.53
CA ASP A 30 0.56 -26.13 3.14
C ASP A 30 0.51 -24.88 2.24
N LEU A 31 1.37 -24.74 1.22
CA LEU A 31 1.38 -23.61 0.31
C LEU A 31 0.24 -23.76 -0.72
N LEU A 32 -0.82 -22.98 -0.56
CA LEU A 32 -1.95 -22.94 -1.49
C LEU A 32 -1.75 -21.94 -2.63
N GLY A 33 -1.18 -20.78 -2.31
CA GLY A 33 -0.95 -19.75 -3.31
C GLY A 33 0.08 -18.69 -2.90
N TYR A 34 0.75 -18.14 -3.91
CA TYR A 34 1.74 -17.07 -3.79
C TYR A 34 1.47 -16.01 -4.85
N TYR A 35 1.30 -14.77 -4.44
CA TYR A 35 0.80 -13.68 -5.27
C TYR A 35 1.60 -12.41 -5.06
N VAL A 36 1.59 -11.54 -6.08
CA VAL A 36 2.01 -10.14 -5.96
C VAL A 36 0.78 -9.28 -5.71
N LEU A 37 0.91 -8.33 -4.78
CA LEU A 37 -0.09 -7.31 -4.46
C LEU A 37 0.46 -5.90 -4.68
N GLY A 38 -0.33 -4.91 -4.27
CA GLY A 38 0.10 -3.52 -4.18
C GLY A 38 0.48 -2.90 -5.51
N SER A 39 1.34 -1.91 -5.45
CA SER A 39 1.72 -1.10 -6.62
C SER A 39 2.43 -1.89 -7.72
N LEU A 40 3.04 -3.03 -7.41
CA LEU A 40 3.64 -3.92 -8.38
C LEU A 40 2.58 -4.70 -9.16
N ALA A 41 1.44 -5.00 -8.53
CA ALA A 41 0.32 -5.71 -9.16
C ALA A 41 -0.58 -4.78 -9.98
N HIS A 42 -1.04 -3.67 -9.38
CA HIS A 42 -2.05 -2.78 -9.98
C HIS A 42 -1.48 -1.52 -10.65
N GLY A 43 -0.14 -1.39 -10.71
CA GLY A 43 0.53 -0.24 -11.32
C GLY A 43 0.97 0.83 -10.32
N GLY A 44 1.77 1.80 -10.79
CA GLY A 44 2.33 2.85 -9.95
C GLY A 44 3.53 2.40 -9.09
N PHE A 45 4.16 1.26 -9.43
CA PHE A 45 5.39 0.84 -8.77
C PHE A 45 6.50 1.86 -8.98
N ASN A 46 7.07 2.33 -7.88
CA ASN A 46 8.15 3.29 -7.88
C ASN A 46 9.38 2.70 -7.18
N ARG A 47 10.52 2.74 -7.87
CA ARG A 47 11.79 2.19 -7.38
C ARG A 47 12.14 2.67 -5.97
N ARG A 48 11.94 3.95 -5.67
CA ARG A 48 12.40 4.56 -4.43
C ARG A 48 11.43 4.36 -3.28
N TYR A 49 10.13 4.47 -3.55
CA TYR A 49 9.11 4.61 -2.52
C TYR A 49 8.12 3.45 -2.43
N SER A 50 8.11 2.50 -3.38
CA SER A 50 7.25 1.33 -3.29
C SER A 50 7.90 0.20 -2.50
N ASP A 51 7.06 -0.56 -1.81
CA ASP A 51 7.35 -1.89 -1.30
C ASP A 51 7.09 -2.92 -2.41
N ILE A 52 7.62 -4.12 -2.23
CA ILE A 52 7.29 -5.30 -3.01
C ILE A 52 6.34 -6.11 -2.13
N ASP A 53 5.04 -5.89 -2.36
CA ASP A 53 3.99 -6.52 -1.57
C ASP A 53 3.67 -7.88 -2.17
N ILE A 54 3.80 -8.93 -1.34
CA ILE A 54 3.42 -10.30 -1.71
C ILE A 54 2.37 -10.83 -0.75
N ALA A 55 1.54 -11.76 -1.22
CA ALA A 55 0.61 -12.50 -0.40
C ALA A 55 0.87 -13.99 -0.48
N ILE A 56 0.91 -14.64 0.68
CA ILE A 56 0.98 -16.09 0.83
C ILE A 56 -0.35 -16.57 1.40
N ILE A 57 -0.99 -17.49 0.70
CA ILE A 57 -2.13 -18.23 1.24
C ILE A 57 -1.66 -19.64 1.55
N SER A 58 -1.85 -20.05 2.78
CA SER A 58 -1.42 -21.37 3.25
C SER A 58 -2.52 -22.03 4.09
N GLU A 59 -2.46 -23.35 4.25
CA GLU A 59 -3.46 -24.08 5.02
C GLU A 59 -3.58 -23.55 6.45
N ASN A 60 -2.44 -23.37 7.14
CA ASN A 60 -2.36 -23.07 8.57
C ASN A 60 -1.81 -21.66 8.89
N GLY A 61 -1.53 -20.81 7.88
CA GLY A 61 -0.93 -19.49 8.07
C GLY A 61 0.61 -19.52 8.13
N LEU A 62 1.20 -18.38 8.50
CA LEU A 62 2.66 -18.21 8.58
C LEU A 62 3.11 -17.85 10.00
N SER A 63 4.27 -18.36 10.41
CA SER A 63 4.97 -17.88 11.60
C SER A 63 5.77 -16.60 11.30
N GLU A 64 5.99 -15.77 12.32
CA GLU A 64 6.84 -14.58 12.22
C GLU A 64 8.27 -14.97 11.76
N LYS A 65 8.78 -16.10 12.24
CA LYS A 65 10.10 -16.61 11.85
C LYS A 65 10.18 -16.89 10.35
N MET A 66 9.15 -17.48 9.73
CA MET A 66 9.12 -17.72 8.28
C MET A 66 9.17 -16.42 7.50
N ILE A 67 8.49 -15.38 7.98
CA ILE A 67 8.48 -14.05 7.35
C ILE A 67 9.89 -13.43 7.44
N GLU A 68 10.52 -13.48 8.61
CA GLU A 68 11.89 -12.98 8.79
C GLU A 68 12.91 -13.73 7.91
N ASP A 69 12.80 -15.05 7.82
CA ASP A 69 13.69 -15.86 7.01
C ASP A 69 13.50 -15.58 5.50
N ALA A 70 12.25 -15.37 5.06
CA ALA A 70 11.96 -14.92 3.70
C ALA A 70 12.57 -13.53 3.39
N GLN A 71 12.50 -12.58 4.33
CA GLN A 71 13.11 -11.26 4.18
C GLN A 71 14.63 -11.34 4.10
N LYS A 72 15.27 -12.15 4.96
CA LYS A 72 16.73 -12.41 4.90
C LYS A 72 17.13 -13.02 3.56
N TYR A 73 16.37 -14.01 3.09
CA TYR A 73 16.63 -14.65 1.81
C TYR A 73 16.46 -13.68 0.63
N ALA A 74 15.42 -12.85 0.65
CA ALA A 74 15.22 -11.80 -0.35
C ALA A 74 16.38 -10.79 -0.40
N ILE A 75 16.96 -10.42 0.76
CA ILE A 75 18.15 -9.54 0.85
C ILE A 75 19.37 -10.22 0.23
N GLN A 76 19.55 -11.52 0.43
CA GLN A 76 20.64 -12.30 -0.20
C GLN A 76 20.49 -12.33 -1.73
N LEU A 77 19.27 -12.50 -2.24
CA LEU A 77 18.98 -12.50 -3.68
C LEU A 77 19.16 -11.10 -4.30
N SER A 78 18.79 -10.06 -3.57
CA SER A 78 18.89 -8.67 -4.06
C SER A 78 19.07 -7.70 -2.89
N ALA A 79 20.27 -7.19 -2.70
CA ALA A 79 20.57 -6.20 -1.65
C ALA A 79 19.78 -4.89 -1.81
N SER A 80 19.34 -4.54 -3.04
CA SER A 80 18.61 -3.30 -3.33
C SER A 80 17.07 -3.45 -3.25
N LEU A 81 16.54 -4.61 -3.58
CA LEU A 81 15.10 -4.87 -3.62
C LEU A 81 14.61 -5.72 -2.45
N GLY A 82 15.45 -6.64 -1.94
CA GLY A 82 15.10 -7.51 -0.82
C GLY A 82 14.60 -6.77 0.43
N PRO A 83 15.23 -5.64 0.86
CA PRO A 83 14.74 -4.86 1.99
C PRO A 83 13.34 -4.25 1.79
N LYS A 84 12.81 -4.27 0.56
CA LYS A 84 11.49 -3.76 0.22
C LYS A 84 10.39 -4.84 0.27
N LEU A 85 10.76 -6.09 0.54
CA LEU A 85 9.80 -7.18 0.62
C LEU A 85 8.85 -6.97 1.81
N SER A 86 7.57 -6.94 1.52
CA SER A 86 6.47 -6.86 2.48
C SER A 86 5.59 -8.10 2.31
N VAL A 87 5.50 -8.92 3.36
CA VAL A 87 4.79 -10.19 3.32
C VAL A 87 3.44 -10.05 4.00
N PHE A 88 2.39 -10.12 3.20
CA PHE A 88 1.02 -10.36 3.65
C PHE A 88 0.77 -11.87 3.63
N TRP A 89 -0.13 -12.32 4.47
CA TRP A 89 -0.51 -13.72 4.48
C TRP A 89 -1.90 -13.92 5.06
N SER A 90 -2.49 -15.05 4.74
CA SER A 90 -3.70 -15.55 5.36
C SER A 90 -3.70 -17.08 5.40
N ASN A 91 -4.42 -17.63 6.38
CA ASN A 91 -4.79 -19.03 6.32
C ASN A 91 -5.87 -19.25 5.23
N ARG A 92 -6.15 -20.50 4.88
CA ARG A 92 -7.13 -20.91 3.87
C ARG A 92 -8.51 -20.26 4.06
N LYS A 93 -8.95 -20.11 5.31
CA LYS A 93 -10.28 -19.57 5.65
C LYS A 93 -10.33 -18.05 5.72
N PHE A 94 -9.21 -17.36 5.54
CA PHE A 94 -9.08 -15.91 5.74
C PHE A 94 -9.54 -15.42 7.12
N SER A 95 -9.49 -16.29 8.11
CA SER A 95 -9.83 -15.99 9.51
C SER A 95 -8.63 -15.46 10.31
N GLU A 96 -7.42 -15.77 9.85
CA GLU A 96 -6.16 -15.34 10.47
C GLU A 96 -5.22 -14.79 9.40
N GLY A 97 -4.37 -13.85 9.79
CA GLY A 97 -3.35 -13.31 8.90
C GLY A 97 -3.23 -11.80 8.91
N ARG A 98 -2.49 -11.29 7.92
CA ARG A 98 -2.21 -9.86 7.75
C ARG A 98 -2.97 -9.22 6.58
N LEU A 99 -3.89 -9.93 5.93
CA LEU A 99 -4.78 -9.36 4.91
C LEU A 99 -5.95 -8.63 5.57
N ARG A 100 -5.77 -7.34 5.82
CA ARG A 100 -6.79 -6.45 6.37
C ARG A 100 -7.86 -6.14 5.32
N VAL A 101 -8.84 -5.32 5.66
CA VAL A 101 -10.00 -5.02 4.79
C VAL A 101 -9.60 -4.57 3.39
N LEU A 102 -8.71 -3.57 3.27
CA LEU A 102 -8.28 -3.08 1.97
C LEU A 102 -7.31 -4.04 1.27
N ASP A 103 -6.49 -4.78 2.02
CA ASP A 103 -5.58 -5.79 1.44
C ASP A 103 -6.36 -6.97 0.85
N ARG A 104 -7.52 -7.32 1.42
CA ARG A 104 -8.44 -8.30 0.83
C ARG A 104 -9.04 -7.82 -0.49
N ILE A 105 -9.39 -6.53 -0.57
CA ILE A 105 -9.85 -5.93 -1.83
C ILE A 105 -8.73 -5.99 -2.87
N ASP A 106 -7.50 -5.65 -2.49
CA ASP A 106 -6.32 -5.73 -3.37
C ASP A 106 -6.12 -7.16 -3.89
N TYR A 107 -6.16 -8.12 -2.97
CA TYR A 107 -6.03 -9.54 -3.32
C TYR A 107 -7.11 -10.00 -4.31
N ILE A 108 -8.37 -9.63 -4.08
CA ILE A 108 -9.49 -10.03 -4.95
C ILE A 108 -9.38 -9.39 -6.34
N ASP A 109 -9.08 -8.10 -6.39
CA ASP A 109 -9.20 -7.30 -7.62
C ASP A 109 -7.91 -7.28 -8.45
N HIS A 110 -6.73 -7.43 -7.82
CA HIS A 110 -5.46 -7.10 -8.45
C HIS A 110 -4.36 -8.16 -8.30
N ALA A 111 -4.52 -9.17 -7.43
CA ALA A 111 -3.47 -10.15 -7.19
C ALA A 111 -2.97 -10.79 -8.49
N LYS A 112 -1.65 -10.75 -8.71
CA LYS A 112 -1.00 -11.46 -9.80
C LYS A 112 -0.43 -12.77 -9.29
N ILE A 113 -0.80 -13.85 -9.93
CA ILE A 113 -0.39 -15.21 -9.56
C ILE A 113 1.09 -15.38 -9.88
N ILE A 114 1.86 -15.85 -8.89
CA ILE A 114 3.23 -16.33 -9.05
C ILE A 114 3.25 -17.85 -8.99
N TYR A 115 2.51 -18.42 -8.03
CA TYR A 115 2.30 -19.84 -7.86
C TYR A 115 0.93 -20.08 -7.24
N GLU A 116 0.23 -21.11 -7.69
CA GLU A 116 -1.10 -21.45 -7.21
C GLU A 116 -1.36 -22.94 -7.40
N ILE A 117 -1.81 -23.59 -6.33
CA ILE A 117 -2.39 -24.95 -6.41
C ILE A 117 -3.90 -24.82 -6.49
N GLU A 118 -4.48 -24.03 -5.59
CA GLU A 118 -5.90 -23.76 -5.49
C GLU A 118 -6.12 -22.31 -5.11
N ARG A 119 -6.97 -21.59 -5.85
CA ARG A 119 -7.27 -20.20 -5.56
C ARG A 119 -8.42 -20.10 -4.58
N GLU A 120 -8.07 -19.81 -3.36
CA GLU A 120 -9.02 -19.42 -2.34
C GLU A 120 -9.33 -17.92 -2.44
N ILE A 121 -10.60 -17.58 -2.54
CA ILE A 121 -11.06 -16.19 -2.65
C ILE A 121 -11.81 -15.83 -1.37
N PRO A 122 -11.32 -14.84 -0.59
CA PRO A 122 -12.04 -14.38 0.58
C PRO A 122 -13.37 -13.74 0.21
N ARG A 123 -14.29 -13.73 1.15
CA ARG A 123 -15.48 -12.89 1.03
C ARG A 123 -15.04 -11.42 0.85
N ARG A 124 -15.58 -10.78 -0.17
CA ARG A 124 -15.35 -9.34 -0.38
C ARG A 124 -15.87 -8.54 0.82
N PRO A 125 -15.09 -7.62 1.37
CA PRO A 125 -15.54 -6.74 2.42
C PRO A 125 -16.80 -5.96 2.01
N THR A 126 -17.75 -5.85 2.93
CA THR A 126 -18.96 -5.05 2.73
C THR A 126 -18.64 -3.56 2.78
N LYS A 127 -19.57 -2.75 2.29
CA LYS A 127 -19.49 -1.28 2.38
C LYS A 127 -19.28 -0.81 3.81
N THR A 128 -20.01 -1.39 4.77
CA THR A 128 -19.89 -1.08 6.20
C THR A 128 -18.50 -1.38 6.73
N GLU A 129 -17.96 -2.58 6.47
CA GLU A 129 -16.60 -2.95 6.90
C GLU A 129 -15.53 -2.03 6.32
N ILE A 130 -15.69 -1.60 5.04
CA ILE A 130 -14.76 -0.66 4.40
C ILE A 130 -14.82 0.70 5.09
N TYR A 131 -16.01 1.20 5.38
CA TYR A 131 -16.18 2.50 6.04
C TYR A 131 -15.68 2.51 7.48
N GLU A 132 -15.97 1.46 8.24
CA GLU A 132 -15.46 1.29 9.61
C GLU A 132 -13.94 1.20 9.61
N TYR A 133 -13.35 0.46 8.68
CA TYR A 133 -11.90 0.38 8.53
C TYR A 133 -11.27 1.73 8.16
N LEU A 134 -11.80 2.41 7.14
CA LEU A 134 -11.28 3.69 6.68
C LEU A 134 -11.41 4.80 7.73
N GLY A 135 -12.50 4.83 8.48
CA GLY A 135 -12.75 5.80 9.54
C GLY A 135 -12.16 5.43 10.91
N GLY A 136 -11.61 4.22 11.04
CA GLY A 136 -11.08 3.67 12.29
C GLY A 136 -9.59 3.92 12.52
N GLU A 137 -8.90 2.89 13.01
CA GLU A 137 -7.47 2.94 13.39
C GLU A 137 -6.54 3.51 12.29
N PRO A 138 -6.67 3.15 10.99
CA PRO A 138 -5.82 3.73 9.97
C PRO A 138 -5.97 5.25 9.84
N PHE A 139 -7.19 5.78 9.97
CA PHE A 139 -7.44 7.22 9.91
C PHE A 139 -6.76 7.95 11.07
N GLU A 140 -6.93 7.47 12.29
CA GLU A 140 -6.31 8.05 13.48
C GLU A 140 -4.76 7.94 13.42
N SER A 141 -4.22 6.84 12.93
CA SER A 141 -2.78 6.67 12.72
C SER A 141 -2.21 7.70 11.72
N TRP A 142 -2.96 8.04 10.66
CA TRP A 142 -2.52 9.08 9.72
C TRP A 142 -2.65 10.49 10.28
N LYS A 143 -3.62 10.77 11.14
CA LYS A 143 -3.70 12.04 11.90
C LYS A 143 -2.49 12.21 12.82
N GLN A 144 -2.11 11.16 13.55
CA GLN A 144 -0.90 11.16 14.36
C GLN A 144 0.36 11.37 13.52
N THR A 145 0.44 10.70 12.36
CA THR A 145 1.54 10.87 11.42
C THR A 145 1.63 12.31 10.89
N ALA A 146 0.51 12.92 10.56
CA ALA A 146 0.47 14.32 10.15
C ALA A 146 0.94 15.26 11.26
N SER A 147 0.45 15.06 12.48
CA SER A 147 0.86 15.84 13.67
C SER A 147 2.35 15.70 13.94
N TYR A 148 2.89 14.49 13.80
CA TYR A 148 4.33 14.25 13.90
C TYR A 148 5.10 15.10 12.88
N PHE A 149 4.78 15.05 11.59
CA PHE A 149 5.50 15.83 10.57
C PHE A 149 5.34 17.35 10.75
N ILE A 150 4.19 17.81 11.22
CA ILE A 150 3.99 19.24 11.52
C ILE A 150 4.98 19.73 12.59
N SER A 151 5.29 18.91 13.59
CA SER A 151 6.21 19.25 14.66
C SER A 151 7.69 19.18 14.28
N GLN A 152 8.03 18.57 13.12
CA GLN A 152 9.43 18.43 12.72
C GLN A 152 9.99 19.73 12.14
N GLU A 153 11.24 20.04 12.47
CA GLU A 153 11.99 21.17 11.89
C GLU A 153 12.61 20.80 10.54
N LYS A 154 12.95 19.53 10.35
CA LYS A 154 13.55 18.99 9.12
C LYS A 154 12.97 17.62 8.78
N LEU A 155 13.04 17.26 7.51
CA LEU A 155 12.64 15.96 7.02
C LEU A 155 13.89 15.08 6.80
N LEU A 156 13.95 13.94 7.48
CA LEU A 156 15.06 13.00 7.33
C LEU A 156 14.85 12.11 6.09
N PRO A 157 15.93 11.65 5.43
CA PRO A 157 15.83 10.83 4.22
C PRO A 157 15.00 9.55 4.39
N GLU A 158 15.10 8.87 5.52
CA GLU A 158 14.32 7.68 5.86
C GLU A 158 12.82 7.94 6.03
N GLU A 159 12.45 9.19 6.27
CA GLU A 159 11.06 9.61 6.46
C GLU A 159 10.37 10.02 5.15
N HIS A 160 11.12 10.26 4.08
CA HIS A 160 10.60 10.75 2.80
C HIS A 160 9.40 9.94 2.31
N LYS A 161 9.51 8.62 2.38
CA LYS A 161 8.43 7.70 1.96
C LYS A 161 7.15 7.91 2.78
N LYS A 162 7.27 8.00 4.10
CA LYS A 162 6.14 8.17 5.01
C LYS A 162 5.52 9.55 4.87
N TYR A 163 6.34 10.57 4.68
CA TYR A 163 5.90 11.93 4.44
C TYR A 163 5.08 12.07 3.15
N LEU A 164 5.57 11.51 2.03
CA LEU A 164 4.83 11.49 0.77
C LEU A 164 3.54 10.68 0.86
N LYS A 165 3.56 9.54 1.58
CA LYS A 165 2.34 8.76 1.85
C LYS A 165 1.31 9.58 2.63
N ALA A 166 1.73 10.43 3.57
CA ALA A 166 0.84 11.30 4.35
C ALA A 166 0.12 12.32 3.46
N HIS A 167 0.81 12.95 2.51
CA HIS A 167 0.20 13.87 1.53
C HIS A 167 -0.77 13.18 0.58
N LEU A 168 -0.43 11.96 0.14
CA LEU A 168 -1.24 11.18 -0.81
C LEU A 168 -2.37 10.39 -0.15
N TYR A 169 -2.39 10.33 1.19
CA TYR A 169 -3.40 9.59 1.95
C TYR A 169 -4.82 10.05 1.61
N ALA A 170 -5.05 11.37 1.57
CA ALA A 170 -6.37 11.92 1.31
C ALA A 170 -6.94 11.47 -0.06
N ALA A 171 -6.12 11.44 -1.11
CA ALA A 171 -6.55 10.97 -2.42
C ALA A 171 -6.95 9.49 -2.39
N ARG A 172 -6.14 8.65 -1.76
CA ARG A 172 -6.43 7.21 -1.62
C ARG A 172 -7.66 6.97 -0.75
N PHE A 173 -7.81 7.73 0.34
CA PHE A 173 -8.97 7.65 1.21
C PHE A 173 -10.26 7.98 0.44
N VAL A 174 -10.30 9.12 -0.26
CA VAL A 174 -11.47 9.56 -1.04
C VAL A 174 -11.82 8.53 -2.11
N TYR A 175 -10.80 8.04 -2.83
CA TYR A 175 -11.01 6.99 -3.83
C TYR A 175 -11.68 5.76 -3.22
N SER A 176 -11.10 5.20 -2.16
CA SER A 176 -11.62 3.99 -1.53
C SER A 176 -12.99 4.21 -0.89
N TRP A 177 -13.21 5.40 -0.31
CA TRP A 177 -14.50 5.77 0.28
C TRP A 177 -15.64 5.82 -0.73
N LEU A 178 -15.40 6.44 -1.90
CA LEU A 178 -16.44 6.63 -2.91
C LEU A 178 -16.63 5.42 -3.83
N THR A 179 -15.57 4.64 -4.07
CA THR A 179 -15.61 3.54 -5.04
C THR A 179 -15.67 2.15 -4.41
N LEU A 180 -15.38 2.02 -3.11
CA LEU A 180 -15.21 0.75 -2.41
C LEU A 180 -14.12 -0.15 -3.01
N LYS A 181 -13.13 0.48 -3.67
CA LYS A 181 -11.98 -0.15 -4.32
C LYS A 181 -10.68 0.46 -3.82
N ILE A 182 -9.57 -0.12 -4.23
CA ILE A 182 -8.25 0.48 -4.06
C ILE A 182 -7.68 0.91 -5.41
N ALA A 183 -6.70 1.81 -5.38
CA ALA A 183 -6.01 2.28 -6.57
C ALA A 183 -4.55 2.64 -6.30
N SER A 184 -3.77 2.77 -7.37
CA SER A 184 -2.48 3.44 -7.35
C SER A 184 -2.63 4.91 -6.92
N ASN A 185 -1.54 5.54 -6.48
CA ASN A 185 -1.58 6.98 -6.16
C ASN A 185 -1.99 7.81 -7.38
N ASP A 186 -1.50 7.46 -8.56
CA ASP A 186 -1.80 8.16 -9.82
C ASP A 186 -3.29 8.09 -10.13
N THR A 187 -3.88 6.90 -10.06
CA THR A 187 -5.33 6.70 -10.29
C THR A 187 -6.17 7.41 -9.24
N ALA A 188 -5.77 7.35 -7.96
CA ALA A 188 -6.50 8.00 -6.88
C ALA A 188 -6.46 9.53 -7.00
N VAL A 189 -5.32 10.10 -7.41
CA VAL A 189 -5.18 11.55 -7.64
C VAL A 189 -5.98 11.98 -8.88
N ALA A 190 -5.93 11.23 -9.98
CA ALA A 190 -6.75 11.51 -11.17
C ALA A 190 -8.25 11.49 -10.83
N PHE A 191 -8.70 10.49 -10.08
CA PHE A 191 -10.09 10.40 -9.62
C PHE A 191 -10.50 11.61 -8.76
N LEU A 192 -9.61 12.09 -7.90
CA LEU A 192 -9.87 13.22 -7.02
C LEU A 192 -10.02 14.55 -7.81
N VAL A 193 -9.37 14.68 -8.96
CA VAL A 193 -9.56 15.81 -9.89
C VAL A 193 -10.99 15.87 -10.40
N GLU A 194 -11.56 14.72 -10.76
CA GLU A 194 -12.93 14.59 -11.26
C GLU A 194 -13.97 14.65 -10.12
N ASN A 195 -13.57 14.32 -8.90
CA ASN A 195 -14.41 14.25 -7.70
C ASN A 195 -13.83 15.12 -6.58
N PRO A 196 -13.80 16.46 -6.74
CA PRO A 196 -13.13 17.35 -5.80
C PRO A 196 -13.81 17.35 -4.42
N VAL A 197 -13.01 17.31 -3.36
CA VAL A 197 -13.46 17.35 -1.97
C VAL A 197 -13.09 18.69 -1.37
N LYS A 198 -14.08 19.40 -0.82
CA LYS A 198 -13.89 20.70 -0.18
C LYS A 198 -12.91 20.60 1.01
N GLY A 199 -11.88 21.41 0.98
CA GLY A 199 -10.87 21.50 2.03
C GLY A 199 -9.58 20.76 1.71
N LEU A 200 -9.54 19.97 0.63
CA LEU A 200 -8.29 19.41 0.12
C LEU A 200 -7.52 20.46 -0.71
N LYS A 201 -6.21 20.47 -0.54
CA LYS A 201 -5.29 21.29 -1.32
C LYS A 201 -4.68 20.43 -2.42
N MET A 202 -5.26 20.50 -3.61
CA MET A 202 -4.87 19.69 -4.76
C MET A 202 -3.43 19.97 -5.22
N ASP A 203 -2.98 21.20 -5.14
CA ASP A 203 -1.60 21.61 -5.42
C ASP A 203 -0.57 20.82 -4.60
N LEU A 204 -0.84 20.60 -3.32
CA LEU A 204 0.06 19.82 -2.45
C LEU A 204 0.00 18.32 -2.77
N ILE A 205 -1.17 17.80 -3.12
CA ILE A 205 -1.34 16.40 -3.54
C ILE A 205 -0.59 16.16 -4.85
N PHE A 206 -0.69 17.06 -5.83
CA PHE A 206 0.07 17.00 -7.08
C PHE A 206 1.58 17.10 -6.83
N SER A 207 2.02 18.06 -6.01
CA SER A 207 3.44 18.20 -5.66
C SER A 207 3.99 16.94 -4.99
N ALA A 208 3.21 16.31 -4.10
CA ALA A 208 3.62 15.05 -3.47
C ALA A 208 3.70 13.89 -4.48
N LEU A 209 2.77 13.81 -5.44
CA LEU A 209 2.81 12.81 -6.50
C LEU A 209 4.02 13.03 -7.40
N GLU A 210 4.31 14.27 -7.80
CA GLU A 210 5.48 14.64 -8.58
C GLU A 210 6.79 14.32 -7.85
N CYS A 211 6.91 14.68 -6.57
CA CYS A 211 8.05 14.33 -5.74
C CYS A 211 8.26 12.80 -5.67
N ARG A 212 7.17 12.04 -5.61
CA ARG A 212 7.23 10.59 -5.62
C ARG A 212 7.75 10.04 -6.96
N GLN A 213 7.34 10.62 -8.07
CA GLN A 213 7.74 10.18 -9.42
C GLN A 213 9.18 10.59 -9.74
N ASN A 214 9.56 11.83 -9.45
CA ASN A 214 10.83 12.42 -9.87
C ASN A 214 11.92 12.41 -8.79
N ALA A 215 11.57 12.06 -7.55
CA ALA A 215 12.47 12.08 -6.38
C ALA A 215 13.08 13.45 -6.05
N ASN A 216 12.51 14.53 -6.57
CA ASN A 216 12.92 15.91 -6.38
C ASN A 216 11.80 16.72 -5.75
N GLY A 217 12.13 17.88 -5.16
CA GLY A 217 11.12 18.84 -4.71
C GLY A 217 10.61 18.65 -3.29
N LEU A 218 11.09 17.65 -2.53
CA LEU A 218 10.70 17.48 -1.12
C LEU A 218 10.99 18.71 -0.26
N ASP A 219 12.11 19.38 -0.51
CA ASP A 219 12.47 20.62 0.20
C ASP A 219 11.46 21.75 -0.05
N ARG A 220 10.80 21.75 -1.21
CA ARG A 220 9.73 22.71 -1.55
C ARG A 220 8.40 22.31 -0.94
N LEU A 221 8.14 21.00 -0.80
CA LEU A 221 6.90 20.49 -0.23
C LEU A 221 6.92 20.54 1.32
N PHE A 222 8.09 20.42 1.95
CA PHE A 222 8.20 20.31 3.41
C PHE A 222 7.69 21.55 4.18
N PRO A 223 7.86 22.80 3.73
CA PRO A 223 7.26 23.98 4.38
C PRO A 223 5.74 23.88 4.50
N ASP A 224 5.07 23.19 3.59
CA ASP A 224 3.62 23.03 3.54
C ASP A 224 3.09 21.87 4.41
N ARG A 225 3.95 21.20 5.18
CA ARG A 225 3.56 20.15 6.16
C ARG A 225 2.48 20.59 7.14
N LYS A 226 2.39 21.87 7.42
CA LYS A 226 1.35 22.48 8.27
C LYS A 226 -0.08 22.22 7.80
N PHE A 227 -0.27 21.90 6.51
CA PHE A 227 -1.56 21.58 5.92
C PHE A 227 -1.91 20.09 5.96
N LEU A 228 -0.98 19.20 6.36
CA LEU A 228 -1.21 17.75 6.37
C LEU A 228 -2.44 17.35 7.19
N LEU A 229 -2.54 17.86 8.42
CA LEU A 229 -3.67 17.53 9.30
C LEU A 229 -4.98 18.02 8.71
N GLN A 230 -5.01 19.24 8.16
CA GLN A 230 -6.19 19.80 7.48
C GLN A 230 -6.66 18.92 6.33
N GLN A 231 -5.72 18.35 5.54
CA GLN A 231 -6.06 17.46 4.43
C GLN A 231 -6.70 16.16 4.92
N ILE A 232 -6.12 15.56 5.96
CA ILE A 232 -6.66 14.33 6.55
C ILE A 232 -8.03 14.59 7.18
N GLU A 233 -8.19 15.68 7.92
CA GLU A 233 -9.46 16.08 8.52
C GLU A 233 -10.54 16.42 7.48
N ALA A 234 -10.17 16.91 6.30
CA ALA A 234 -11.14 17.11 5.21
C ALA A 234 -11.81 15.79 4.81
N CYS A 235 -11.12 14.66 4.94
CA CYS A 235 -11.69 13.33 4.70
C CYS A 235 -12.76 12.96 5.75
N SER A 236 -12.67 13.46 7.00
CA SER A 236 -13.66 13.16 8.04
C SER A 236 -15.05 13.72 7.73
N LYS A 237 -15.12 14.77 6.91
CA LYS A 237 -16.42 15.32 6.47
C LYS A 237 -17.19 14.36 5.57
N LEU A 238 -16.48 13.49 4.85
CA LEU A 238 -17.12 12.42 4.07
C LEU A 238 -17.72 11.36 5.00
N THR A 239 -17.04 11.04 6.11
CA THR A 239 -17.53 10.04 7.08
C THR A 239 -18.80 10.52 7.78
N SER A 240 -18.88 11.80 8.13
CA SER A 240 -20.02 12.37 8.88
C SER A 240 -21.31 12.53 8.04
N THR A 241 -21.19 12.63 6.71
CA THR A 241 -22.37 12.73 5.81
C THR A 241 -23.03 11.38 5.56
N HIS A 242 -22.31 10.26 5.70
CA HIS A 242 -22.83 8.91 5.46
C HIS A 242 -23.38 8.23 6.73
N SER A 243 -23.11 8.76 7.91
CA SER A 243 -23.71 8.27 9.19
C SER A 243 -25.16 8.76 9.38
N ARG A 244 -25.70 9.53 8.46
CA ARG A 244 -27.07 10.12 8.55
C ARG A 244 -28.08 9.54 7.55
N ASN A 245 -27.66 8.60 6.71
CA ASN A 245 -28.50 7.85 5.78
C ASN A 245 -28.39 6.33 6.05
#